data_4ba9c40084e6eb47546779d79db469f7
#
_entry.id   4ba9c40084e6eb47546779d79db469f7
#
_cell.length_a   1.000
_cell.length_b   1.000
_cell.length_c   1.000
_cell.angle_alpha   90.00
_cell.angle_beta   90.00
_cell.angle_gamma   90.00
#
_symmetry.space_group_name_H-M   'P 1'
#
loop_
_entity.id
_entity.type
_entity.pdbx_description
1 polymer ?
#
loop_
_entity_poly.entity_id
_entity_poly.type
_entity_poly.pdbx_seq_one_letter_code
_entity_poly.pdbx_strand_id
1 'polypeptide(L)'
;MRKTLAVIASLLFFVAFGFAEESYDIPEEKKFDTTIEVITPKDIHSRKASVRIEYTRMADEVRIYYSCLDVQFDQGEAMNTILACLKDFQAENQYFSYTFLSKDRTRYYTDSRTKMKMAQYSSYVKFNR
;
A
#
# COMPACT_ATOMS: atom_id res chain seq x y z
N MET A 1 14.22 -50.04 36.35
CA MET A 1 14.05 -49.63 36.04
C MET A 1 13.47 -48.68 35.87
N ARG A 2 13.43 -48.37 35.93
CA ARG A 2 13.05 -47.62 35.76
C ARG A 2 13.17 -46.77 35.02
N LYS A 3 13.74 -46.36 34.74
CA LYS A 3 14.16 -45.66 33.95
C LYS A 3 13.41 -45.49 32.88
N THR A 4 13.02 -46.20 32.52
CA THR A 4 12.36 -46.16 31.42
C THR A 4 11.43 -45.17 31.43
N LEU A 5 10.90 -45.04 32.29
CA LEU A 5 9.98 -44.12 32.33
C LEU A 5 10.36 -42.90 31.91
N ALA A 6 11.33 -42.61 32.19
CA ALA A 6 11.75 -41.37 31.85
C ALA A 6 11.60 -41.22 30.46
N VAL A 7 11.88 -42.10 29.89
CA VAL A 7 11.77 -42.02 28.58
C VAL A 7 10.56 -41.52 28.13
N ILE A 8 9.61 -42.00 28.60
CA ILE A 8 8.48 -41.55 28.18
C ILE A 8 8.34 -40.21 28.15
N ALA A 9 8.66 -39.67 29.09
CA ALA A 9 8.52 -38.31 29.13
C ALA A 9 8.93 -37.73 27.93
N SER A 10 9.94 -38.16 27.62
CA SER A 10 10.46 -37.46 26.57
C SER A 10 9.55 -37.32 25.49
N LEU A 11 8.92 -38.20 25.27
CA LEU A 11 8.23 -38.01 24.17
C LEU A 11 7.27 -37.04 24.17
N LEU A 12 6.82 -36.93 25.03
CA LEU A 12 5.82 -36.05 24.98
C LEU A 12 6.12 -34.79 24.68
N PHE A 13 6.80 -34.48 24.82
CA PHE A 13 7.06 -33.31 24.47
C PHE A 13 6.95 -32.90 23.33
N PHE A 14 7.12 -33.02 22.92
CA PHE A 14 7.22 -32.53 21.84
C PHE A 14 6.24 -32.39 21.16
N VAL A 15 5.82 -32.85 21.19
CA VAL A 15 4.92 -32.83 20.56
C VAL A 15 4.30 -31.81 20.55
N ALA A 16 4.26 -31.73 21.17
CA ALA A 16 3.63 -30.73 21.20
C ALA A 16 4.03 -29.77 20.59
N PHE A 17 4.52 -29.98 20.67
CA PHE A 17 4.83 -29.14 20.05
C PHE A 17 4.55 -28.88 19.11
N GLY A 18 4.67 -29.01 19.14
CA GLY A 18 4.57 -28.81 18.18
C GLY A 18 3.44 -28.59 17.74
N PHE A 19 2.99 -28.64 17.97
CA PHE A 19 2.12 -28.44 17.52
C PHE A 19 1.60 -27.54 17.49
N ALA A 20 1.73 -27.45 17.83
CA ALA A 20 1.13 -26.54 17.85
C ALA A 20 1.28 -25.70 16.97
N GLU A 21 1.89 -25.54 16.87
CA GLU A 21 2.17 -24.77 16.06
C GLU A 21 1.42 -24.73 15.02
N GLU A 22 0.99 -25.48 14.71
CA GLU A 22 0.40 -25.53 13.64
C GLU A 22 -0.62 -24.71 13.38
N SER A 23 -1.32 -24.55 14.06
CA SER A 23 -2.42 -23.86 13.74
C SER A 23 -2.21 -22.59 13.30
N TYR A 24 -1.37 -22.11 13.77
CA TYR A 24 -1.18 -20.83 13.56
C TYR A 24 -1.15 -20.38 12.28
N ASP A 25 -0.67 -21.02 11.59
CA ASP A 25 -0.47 -20.50 10.33
C ASP A 25 -1.68 -20.39 9.58
N ILE A 26 -2.58 -21.11 9.84
CA ILE A 26 -3.70 -20.98 9.09
C ILE A 26 -4.24 -19.66 8.89
N PRO A 27 -4.30 -18.86 9.84
CA PRO A 27 -4.88 -17.55 9.63
C PRO A 27 -4.24 -16.81 8.53
N GLU A 28 -3.03 -17.03 8.32
CA GLU A 28 -2.43 -16.29 7.31
C GLU A 28 -2.97 -16.56 6.01
N GLU A 29 -3.30 -17.73 5.77
CA GLU A 29 -3.77 -18.03 4.49
C GLU A 29 -5.09 -17.50 4.24
N LYS A 30 -5.82 -17.28 5.27
CA LYS A 30 -7.13 -16.76 5.07
C LYS A 30 -7.17 -15.32 4.92
N LYS A 31 -6.07 -14.65 5.13
CA LYS A 31 -6.10 -13.24 4.97
C LYS A 31 -6.33 -12.88 3.57
N PHE A 32 -7.05 -11.80 3.40
CA PHE A 32 -7.19 -11.26 2.09
C PHE A 32 -5.89 -10.68 1.68
N ASP A 33 -5.60 -10.74 0.43
CA ASP A 33 -4.41 -10.17 -0.09
C ASP A 33 -4.56 -8.66 -0.09
N THR A 34 -4.03 -8.05 0.94
CA THR A 34 -4.07 -6.60 1.05
C THR A 34 -2.72 -6.01 0.67
N THR A 35 -1.94 -6.75 -0.06
CA THR A 35 -0.65 -6.26 -0.49
C THR A 35 -0.80 -4.99 -1.30
N ILE A 36 0.03 -4.04 -0.98
CA ILE A 36 0.02 -2.76 -1.68
C ILE A 36 1.13 -2.77 -2.72
N GLU A 37 0.75 -2.52 -3.96
CA GLU A 37 1.72 -2.42 -5.04
C GLU A 37 2.07 -0.95 -5.22
N VAL A 38 3.35 -0.65 -5.27
CA VAL A 38 3.79 0.72 -5.49
C VAL A 38 4.13 0.88 -6.96
N ILE A 39 3.44 1.77 -7.63
CA ILE A 39 3.56 1.95 -9.06
C ILE A 39 3.92 3.39 -9.36
N THR A 40 4.83 3.58 -10.31
CA THR A 40 5.12 4.91 -10.81
C THR A 40 4.51 5.01 -12.19
N PRO A 41 3.65 5.97 -12.45
CA PRO A 41 3.03 6.12 -13.76
C PRO A 41 4.07 6.35 -14.84
N LYS A 42 3.80 5.85 -16.02
CA LYS A 42 4.71 6.07 -17.14
C LYS A 42 4.72 7.53 -17.54
N ASP A 43 3.57 8.16 -17.51
CA ASP A 43 3.45 9.57 -17.83
C ASP A 43 2.91 10.27 -16.60
N ILE A 44 3.74 11.11 -16.00
CA ILE A 44 3.37 11.79 -14.77
C ILE A 44 2.56 13.05 -15.05
N HIS A 45 2.62 13.55 -16.27
CA HIS A 45 1.90 14.76 -16.67
C HIS A 45 2.41 16.00 -15.92
N SER A 46 3.64 15.94 -15.41
CA SER A 46 4.24 17.08 -14.72
C SER A 46 5.75 16.98 -14.83
N ARG A 47 6.41 18.13 -14.95
CA ARG A 47 7.87 18.13 -15.03
C ARG A 47 8.51 18.38 -13.68
N LYS A 48 7.78 18.94 -12.74
CA LYS A 48 8.38 19.36 -11.48
C LYS A 48 7.97 18.50 -10.30
N ALA A 49 7.19 17.48 -10.53
CA ALA A 49 6.68 16.68 -9.44
C ALA A 49 6.93 15.21 -9.70
N SER A 50 6.85 14.42 -8.64
CA SER A 50 6.85 12.98 -8.76
C SER A 50 5.49 12.47 -8.34
N VAL A 51 5.07 11.36 -8.92
CA VAL A 51 3.79 10.75 -8.61
C VAL A 51 4.02 9.30 -8.24
N ARG A 52 3.39 8.87 -7.15
CA ARG A 52 3.45 7.48 -6.71
C ARG A 52 2.04 6.99 -6.51
N ILE A 53 1.76 5.79 -6.98
CA ILE A 53 0.47 5.15 -6.82
C ILE A 53 0.65 3.96 -5.90
N GLU A 54 -0.21 3.88 -4.89
CA GLU A 54 -0.27 2.71 -4.01
C GLU A 54 -1.58 2.00 -4.30
N TYR A 55 -1.50 0.83 -4.89
CA TYR A 55 -2.65 0.11 -5.41
C TYR A 55 -2.90 -1.13 -4.57
N THR A 56 -4.11 -1.28 -4.07
CA THR A 56 -4.54 -2.48 -3.38
C THR A 56 -5.49 -3.21 -4.32
N ARG A 57 -4.95 -4.19 -5.02
CA ARG A 57 -5.68 -4.83 -6.11
C ARG A 57 -6.95 -5.53 -5.66
N MET A 58 -6.90 -6.20 -4.52
CA MET A 58 -8.08 -6.93 -4.07
C MET A 58 -9.24 -6.01 -3.71
N ALA A 59 -8.95 -4.81 -3.30
CA ALA A 59 -9.98 -3.84 -2.94
C ALA A 59 -10.30 -2.88 -4.05
N ASP A 60 -9.54 -2.90 -5.14
CA ASP A 60 -9.67 -1.95 -6.23
C ASP A 60 -9.47 -0.52 -5.75
N GLU A 61 -8.60 -0.34 -4.77
CA GLU A 61 -8.38 0.97 -4.17
C GLU A 61 -7.01 1.50 -4.51
N VAL A 62 -6.93 2.80 -4.70
CA VAL A 62 -5.70 3.47 -5.06
C VAL A 62 -5.54 4.70 -4.21
N ARG A 63 -4.34 4.86 -3.66
CA ARG A 63 -3.92 6.12 -3.08
C ARG A 63 -2.86 6.66 -4.01
N ILE A 64 -3.01 7.90 -4.42
CA ILE A 64 -2.06 8.49 -5.33
C ILE A 64 -1.49 9.75 -4.71
N TYR A 65 -0.18 9.90 -4.83
CA TYR A 65 0.55 10.96 -4.17
C TYR A 65 1.33 11.76 -5.20
N TYR A 66 1.16 13.08 -5.13
CA TYR A 66 1.87 14.04 -5.97
C TYR A 66 2.79 14.80 -5.02
N SER A 67 4.08 14.82 -5.30
CA SER A 67 5.05 15.48 -4.42
C SER A 67 5.92 16.43 -5.22
N CYS A 68 6.12 17.61 -4.70
CA CYS A 68 7.02 18.58 -5.31
C CYS A 68 7.59 19.50 -4.24
N LEU A 69 8.47 20.39 -4.63
CA LEU A 69 8.99 21.38 -3.70
C LEU A 69 7.85 22.29 -3.27
N ASP A 70 7.87 22.68 -2.01
CA ASP A 70 6.83 23.53 -1.46
C ASP A 70 6.68 24.84 -2.26
N VAL A 71 7.78 25.43 -2.64
CA VAL A 71 7.74 26.70 -3.37
C VAL A 71 7.17 26.56 -4.77
N GLN A 72 7.10 25.36 -5.30
CA GLN A 72 6.54 25.13 -6.62
C GLN A 72 5.14 24.54 -6.57
N PHE A 73 4.60 24.34 -5.38
CA PHE A 73 3.33 23.67 -5.23
C PHE A 73 2.17 24.56 -5.64
N ASP A 74 1.31 24.02 -6.49
CA ASP A 74 0.07 24.67 -6.89
C ASP A 74 -1.00 23.60 -6.80
N GLN A 75 -1.96 23.80 -5.93
CA GLN A 75 -2.99 22.80 -5.68
C GLN A 75 -3.79 22.46 -6.93
N GLY A 76 -4.10 23.47 -7.74
CA GLY A 76 -4.85 23.19 -8.97
C GLY A 76 -4.07 22.31 -9.93
N GLU A 77 -2.78 22.57 -10.06
CA GLU A 77 -1.95 21.77 -10.92
C GLU A 77 -1.78 20.36 -10.37
N ALA A 78 -1.62 20.24 -9.05
CA ALA A 78 -1.50 18.93 -8.43
C ALA A 78 -2.77 18.12 -8.67
N MET A 79 -3.91 18.75 -8.51
CA MET A 79 -5.19 18.07 -8.72
C MET A 79 -5.30 17.61 -10.17
N ASN A 80 -4.98 18.47 -11.12
CA ASN A 80 -5.08 18.09 -12.51
C ASN A 80 -4.12 16.96 -12.87
N THR A 81 -2.93 16.97 -12.31
CA THR A 81 -1.96 15.91 -12.54
C THR A 81 -2.48 14.59 -12.01
N ILE A 82 -3.03 14.61 -10.81
CA ILE A 82 -3.57 13.39 -10.22
C ILE A 82 -4.74 12.87 -11.03
N LEU A 83 -5.63 13.75 -11.48
CA LEU A 83 -6.77 13.31 -12.28
C LEU A 83 -6.33 12.69 -13.59
N ALA A 84 -5.29 13.25 -14.21
CA ALA A 84 -4.78 12.68 -15.45
C ALA A 84 -4.16 11.30 -15.20
N CYS A 85 -3.42 11.15 -14.12
CA CYS A 85 -2.82 9.86 -13.80
C CYS A 85 -3.89 8.83 -13.44
N LEU A 86 -4.94 9.23 -12.75
CA LEU A 86 -6.02 8.31 -12.42
C LEU A 86 -6.76 7.87 -13.69
N LYS A 87 -6.92 8.78 -14.63
CA LYS A 87 -7.59 8.43 -15.88
C LYS A 87 -6.75 7.42 -16.65
N ASP A 88 -5.44 7.62 -16.69
CA ASP A 88 -4.55 6.68 -17.35
C ASP A 88 -4.60 5.32 -16.66
N PHE A 89 -4.59 5.31 -15.32
CA PHE A 89 -4.65 4.07 -14.56
C PHE A 89 -5.97 3.36 -14.82
N GLN A 90 -7.04 4.09 -14.89
CA GLN A 90 -8.36 3.52 -15.18
C GLN A 90 -8.34 2.81 -16.53
N ALA A 91 -7.79 3.45 -17.52
CA ALA A 91 -7.76 2.87 -18.86
C ALA A 91 -6.84 1.65 -18.93
N GLU A 92 -5.67 1.74 -18.31
CA GLU A 92 -4.70 0.65 -18.35
C GLU A 92 -5.21 -0.59 -17.63
N ASN A 93 -6.01 -0.42 -16.61
CA ASN A 93 -6.51 -1.54 -15.82
C ASN A 93 -7.95 -1.88 -16.15
N GLN A 94 -8.50 -1.23 -17.18
CA GLN A 94 -9.83 -1.55 -17.70
C GLN A 94 -10.92 -1.39 -16.66
N TYR A 95 -10.81 -0.37 -15.84
CA TYR A 95 -11.87 -0.03 -14.91
C TYR A 95 -12.90 0.87 -15.60
N PHE A 96 -14.14 0.79 -15.16
CA PHE A 96 -15.21 1.57 -15.75
C PHE A 96 -15.21 3.01 -15.24
N SER A 97 -14.97 3.19 -13.95
CA SER A 97 -15.03 4.52 -13.34
C SER A 97 -14.30 4.47 -12.01
N TYR A 98 -14.28 5.59 -11.30
CA TYR A 98 -13.74 5.58 -9.94
C TYR A 98 -14.53 6.58 -9.08
N THR A 99 -14.47 6.37 -7.77
CA THR A 99 -15.15 7.19 -6.80
C THR A 99 -14.16 7.61 -5.74
N PHE A 100 -14.18 8.87 -5.32
CA PHE A 100 -13.31 9.32 -4.26
C PHE A 100 -13.82 8.78 -2.93
N LEU A 101 -12.92 8.22 -2.13
CA LEU A 101 -13.28 7.67 -0.83
C LEU A 101 -13.13 8.67 0.29
N SER A 102 -12.34 9.72 0.08
CA SER A 102 -12.17 10.76 1.08
C SER A 102 -11.75 12.02 0.36
N LYS A 103 -11.73 13.11 1.11
CA LYS A 103 -11.29 14.37 0.55
C LYS A 103 -9.81 14.32 0.29
N ASP A 104 -9.37 15.04 -0.73
CA ASP A 104 -7.95 15.13 -1.02
C ASP A 104 -7.27 15.84 0.13
N ARG A 105 -6.00 15.53 0.30
CA ARG A 105 -5.23 16.06 1.41
C ARG A 105 -3.93 16.64 0.91
N THR A 106 -3.50 17.72 1.55
CA THR A 106 -2.21 18.30 1.29
C THR A 106 -1.39 18.22 2.57
N ARG A 107 -0.16 17.74 2.47
CA ARG A 107 0.71 17.61 3.59
C ARG A 107 2.04 18.25 3.26
N TYR A 108 2.65 18.90 4.22
CA TYR A 108 3.95 19.51 4.05
C TYR A 108 4.96 18.80 4.95
N TYR A 109 6.14 18.58 4.43
CA TYR A 109 7.16 17.89 5.19
C TYR A 109 8.54 18.33 4.71
N THR A 110 9.57 18.00 5.47
CA THR A 110 10.94 18.29 5.08
C THR A 110 11.60 16.97 4.71
N ASP A 111 12.17 16.93 3.51
CA ASP A 111 12.85 15.73 3.07
C ASP A 111 14.13 15.60 3.89
N SER A 112 14.28 14.47 4.56
CA SER A 112 15.40 14.29 5.47
C SER A 112 16.73 14.22 4.72
N ARG A 113 16.71 13.82 3.47
CA ARG A 113 17.93 13.68 2.72
C ARG A 113 18.41 14.98 2.12
N THR A 114 17.52 15.74 1.50
CA THR A 114 17.87 16.98 0.86
C THR A 114 17.64 18.20 1.74
N LYS A 115 16.93 18.04 2.85
CA LYS A 115 16.59 19.13 3.75
C LYS A 115 15.69 20.18 3.11
N MET A 116 15.00 19.83 2.07
CA MET A 116 14.14 20.78 1.37
C MET A 116 12.71 20.60 1.81
N LYS A 117 11.96 21.69 1.81
CA LYS A 117 10.55 21.63 2.15
C LYS A 117 9.77 21.14 0.97
N MET A 118 8.91 20.17 1.22
CA MET A 118 8.13 19.49 0.19
C MET A 118 6.65 19.61 0.50
N ALA A 119 5.85 19.56 -0.56
CA ALA A 119 4.40 19.50 -0.45
C ALA A 119 3.95 18.22 -1.12
N GLN A 120 3.01 17.54 -0.48
CA GLN A 120 2.46 16.31 -1.03
C GLN A 120 0.96 16.41 -1.07
N TYR A 121 0.38 16.24 -2.24
CA TYR A 121 -1.06 16.27 -2.45
C TYR A 121 -1.49 14.85 -2.75
N SER A 122 -2.54 14.37 -2.11
CA SER A 122 -2.93 12.97 -2.29
C SER A 122 -4.43 12.82 -2.43
N SER A 123 -4.82 11.77 -3.11
CA SER A 123 -6.20 11.37 -3.29
C SER A 123 -6.34 9.90 -2.98
N TYR A 124 -7.52 9.50 -2.54
CA TYR A 124 -7.82 8.12 -2.22
C TYR A 124 -9.10 7.75 -2.96
N VAL A 125 -9.02 6.79 -3.84
CA VAL A 125 -10.16 6.43 -4.71
C VAL A 125 -10.38 4.93 -4.73
N LYS A 126 -11.59 4.56 -5.08
CA LYS A 126 -11.92 3.16 -5.34
C LYS A 126 -12.36 3.08 -6.78
N PHE A 127 -11.80 2.13 -7.51
CA PHE A 127 -12.16 1.92 -8.90
C PHE A 127 -13.31 0.94 -9.01
N ASN A 128 -14.13 1.13 -10.03
CA ASN A 128 -15.31 0.30 -10.25
C ASN A 128 -15.15 -0.46 -11.55
N ARG A 129 -15.49 -1.73 -11.51
CA ARG A 129 -15.42 -2.59 -12.68
C ARG A 129 -16.71 -2.54 -13.49
#